data_7598ad6700e65ffea1739ea2be56b62b
#
_entry.id   7598ad6700e65ffea1739ea2be56b62b
#
_cell.length_a   1.000
_cell.length_b   1.000
_cell.length_c   1.000
_cell.angle_alpha   90.00
_cell.angle_beta   90.00
_cell.angle_gamma   90.00
#
_symmetry.space_group_name_H-M   'P 1'
#
loop_
_entity.id
_entity.type
_entity.pdbx_description
1 polymer ?
#
loop_
_entity_poly.entity_id
_entity_poly.type
_entity_poly.pdbx_seq_one_letter_code
_entity_poly.pdbx_strand_id
1 'polypeptide(L)'
;MRKYRLILAVLGLVALVVSGCFVATGQVLVEFGLTSPFTIDSTTDPFARIFVDLNTIPDYSKHKDSLKGLNDFALIGKFTNLSGPAGALEMWVTPGRTNYTTVAEVQANATKLWGPGTIGAAPDVHVVTWDESSKLFTQAGKDILIHEAKGDGDFTIYAFGTAGSYRVKVEDGFLILVVSAGP
;
A
#
# COMPACT_ATOMS: atom_id res chain seq x y z
N MET A 1 35.49 -36.81 20.58
CA MET A 1 34.02 -36.79 20.79
C MET A 1 33.49 -35.47 21.41
N ARG A 2 34.16 -34.85 22.35
CA ARG A 2 33.71 -33.60 23.02
C ARG A 2 33.65 -32.38 22.06
N LYS A 3 34.60 -32.26 21.10
CA LYS A 3 34.68 -31.17 20.14
C LYS A 3 33.52 -31.16 19.11
N TYR A 4 33.05 -32.35 18.66
CA TYR A 4 31.92 -32.45 17.71
C TYR A 4 30.57 -32.11 18.37
N ARG A 5 30.42 -32.37 19.68
CA ARG A 5 29.21 -31.99 20.43
C ARG A 5 29.09 -30.49 20.58
N LEU A 6 30.24 -29.79 20.74
CA LEU A 6 30.25 -28.32 20.82
C LEU A 6 29.93 -27.66 19.48
N ILE A 7 30.45 -28.20 18.37
CA ILE A 7 30.17 -27.72 17.02
C ILE A 7 28.69 -27.95 16.66
N LEU A 8 28.09 -29.08 16.98
CA LEU A 8 26.67 -29.37 16.78
C LEU A 8 25.78 -28.44 17.62
N ALA A 9 26.17 -28.13 18.85
CA ALA A 9 25.41 -27.22 19.71
C ALA A 9 25.45 -25.77 19.18
N VAL A 10 26.61 -25.31 18.66
CA VAL A 10 26.75 -23.99 18.07
C VAL A 10 25.96 -23.89 16.74
N LEU A 11 26.01 -24.92 15.87
CA LEU A 11 25.23 -24.97 14.65
C LEU A 11 23.73 -24.98 14.93
N GLY A 12 23.28 -25.72 15.96
CA GLY A 12 21.88 -25.71 16.39
C GLY A 12 21.41 -24.36 16.92
N LEU A 13 22.30 -23.65 17.65
CA LEU A 13 22.00 -22.32 18.17
C LEU A 13 21.90 -21.26 17.05
N VAL A 14 22.81 -21.34 16.05
CA VAL A 14 22.78 -20.46 14.87
C VAL A 14 21.53 -20.69 14.01
N ALA A 15 21.15 -21.96 13.83
CA ALA A 15 19.91 -22.28 13.09
C ALA A 15 18.63 -21.76 13.78
N LEU A 16 18.60 -21.80 15.13
CA LEU A 16 17.50 -21.21 15.92
C LEU A 16 17.44 -19.68 15.82
N VAL A 17 18.58 -19.00 15.75
CA VAL A 17 18.63 -17.54 15.62
C VAL A 17 18.18 -17.10 14.23
N VAL A 18 18.54 -17.84 13.17
CA VAL A 18 18.15 -17.49 11.79
C VAL A 18 16.65 -17.76 11.54
N SER A 19 16.09 -18.81 12.13
CA SER A 19 14.65 -19.07 12.05
C SER A 19 13.79 -18.24 13.01
N GLY A 20 14.40 -17.69 14.06
CA GLY A 20 13.72 -16.89 15.10
C GLY A 20 13.55 -15.41 14.78
N CYS A 21 14.33 -14.85 13.85
CA CYS A 21 14.26 -13.41 13.55
C CYS A 21 12.96 -12.96 12.86
N PHE A 22 12.25 -13.84 12.19
CA PHE A 22 10.96 -13.50 11.58
C PHE A 22 9.76 -13.65 12.51
N VAL A 23 9.88 -14.43 13.57
CA VAL A 23 8.77 -14.70 14.50
C VAL A 23 8.83 -13.81 15.76
N ALA A 24 9.97 -13.22 16.05
CA ALA A 24 10.19 -12.49 17.31
C ALA A 24 9.56 -11.08 17.36
N THR A 25 9.17 -10.49 16.21
CA THR A 25 8.60 -9.13 16.19
C THR A 25 7.08 -9.09 16.12
N GLY A 26 6.41 -10.19 15.82
CA GLY A 26 4.95 -10.23 15.64
C GLY A 26 4.45 -9.30 14.52
N GLN A 27 5.30 -8.98 13.55
CA GLN A 27 4.95 -8.15 12.40
C GLN A 27 4.92 -8.98 11.13
N VAL A 28 3.91 -8.74 10.31
CA VAL A 28 3.74 -9.36 8.98
C VAL A 28 3.69 -8.23 7.96
N LEU A 29 4.45 -8.37 6.89
CA LEU A 29 4.38 -7.49 5.75
C LEU A 29 3.34 -8.03 4.77
N VAL A 30 2.34 -7.22 4.46
CA VAL A 30 1.31 -7.53 3.46
C VAL A 30 1.52 -6.58 2.28
N GLU A 31 1.87 -7.14 1.13
CA GLU A 31 2.08 -6.39 -0.11
C GLU A 31 0.91 -6.65 -1.06
N PHE A 32 0.24 -5.58 -1.46
CA PHE A 32 -0.78 -5.61 -2.49
C PHE A 32 -0.29 -4.87 -3.73
N GLY A 33 -0.06 -5.61 -4.82
CA GLY A 33 0.29 -5.03 -6.12
C GLY A 33 -0.90 -4.28 -6.71
N LEU A 34 -0.76 -2.99 -6.93
CA LEU A 34 -1.72 -2.24 -7.73
C LEU A 34 -1.65 -2.76 -9.16
N THR A 35 -2.80 -2.96 -9.80
CA THR A 35 -2.88 -3.48 -11.17
C THR A 35 -2.14 -2.50 -12.10
N SER A 36 -0.85 -2.68 -12.27
CA SER A 36 0.01 -1.79 -13.04
C SER A 36 0.65 -2.51 -14.23
N PRO A 37 1.05 -1.79 -15.29
CA PRO A 37 0.93 -0.34 -15.44
C PRO A 37 -0.49 0.12 -15.78
N PHE A 38 -0.88 1.28 -15.28
CA PHE A 38 -2.10 1.98 -15.71
C PHE A 38 -1.82 3.47 -15.93
N THR A 39 -2.72 4.13 -16.66
CA THR A 39 -2.62 5.56 -16.94
C THR A 39 -3.89 6.26 -16.46
N ILE A 40 -3.72 7.37 -15.77
CA ILE A 40 -4.79 8.29 -15.41
C ILE A 40 -4.69 9.49 -16.36
N ASP A 41 -5.76 9.79 -17.07
CA ASP A 41 -5.83 10.88 -18.04
C ASP A 41 -7.07 11.73 -17.73
N SER A 42 -6.84 13.01 -17.39
CA SER A 42 -7.91 13.92 -16.94
C SER A 42 -9.05 14.10 -17.94
N THR A 43 -8.86 13.71 -19.21
CA THR A 43 -9.85 13.89 -20.27
C THR A 43 -10.61 12.63 -20.61
N THR A 44 -9.96 11.47 -20.53
CA THR A 44 -10.55 10.20 -20.98
C THR A 44 -10.79 9.21 -19.85
N ASP A 45 -9.94 9.22 -18.84
CA ASP A 45 -9.99 8.32 -17.69
C ASP A 45 -9.47 9.08 -16.44
N PRO A 46 -10.30 9.96 -15.85
CA PRO A 46 -9.85 10.97 -14.88
C PRO A 46 -9.40 10.39 -13.54
N PHE A 47 -9.68 9.13 -13.27
CA PHE A 47 -9.19 8.45 -12.07
C PHE A 47 -9.02 6.95 -12.32
N ALA A 48 -8.09 6.34 -11.60
CA ALA A 48 -8.01 4.88 -11.49
C ALA A 48 -8.86 4.41 -10.32
N ARG A 49 -9.57 3.30 -10.50
CA ARG A 49 -10.29 2.59 -9.45
C ARG A 49 -9.68 1.22 -9.26
N ILE A 50 -9.27 0.93 -8.05
CA ILE A 50 -8.58 -0.31 -7.68
C ILE A 50 -9.36 -0.95 -6.54
N PHE A 51 -9.98 -2.10 -6.82
CA PHE A 51 -10.57 -2.92 -5.77
C PHE A 51 -9.48 -3.78 -5.13
N VAL A 52 -9.38 -3.68 -3.83
CA VAL A 52 -8.46 -4.45 -2.99
C VAL A 52 -9.24 -5.50 -2.23
N ASP A 53 -8.85 -6.76 -2.39
CA ASP A 53 -9.31 -7.89 -1.59
C ASP A 53 -8.09 -8.53 -0.93
N LEU A 54 -7.87 -8.20 0.34
CA LEU A 54 -6.74 -8.72 1.10
C LEU A 54 -6.83 -10.24 1.30
N ASN A 55 -8.02 -10.84 1.22
CA ASN A 55 -8.18 -12.29 1.39
C ASN A 55 -7.51 -13.08 0.26
N THR A 56 -7.20 -12.44 -0.87
CA THR A 56 -6.44 -13.04 -1.96
C THR A 56 -4.94 -13.14 -1.67
N ILE A 57 -4.46 -12.49 -0.61
CA ILE A 57 -3.05 -12.47 -0.21
C ILE A 57 -2.82 -13.57 0.83
N PRO A 58 -1.99 -14.59 0.55
CA PRO A 58 -1.79 -15.73 1.45
C PRO A 58 -1.33 -15.35 2.86
N ASP A 59 -0.40 -14.39 2.96
CA ASP A 59 0.13 -13.94 4.25
C ASP A 59 -0.92 -13.21 5.09
N TYR A 60 -1.78 -12.40 4.47
CA TYR A 60 -2.91 -11.79 5.17
C TYR A 60 -3.91 -12.85 5.63
N SER A 61 -4.38 -13.73 4.72
CA SER A 61 -5.36 -14.78 5.02
C SER A 61 -4.91 -15.70 6.16
N LYS A 62 -3.61 -16.02 6.21
CA LYS A 62 -3.02 -16.85 7.26
C LYS A 62 -3.05 -16.20 8.64
N HIS A 63 -2.97 -14.88 8.70
CA HIS A 63 -2.81 -14.12 9.95
C HIS A 63 -4.02 -13.26 10.30
N LYS A 64 -5.07 -13.22 9.46
CA LYS A 64 -6.26 -12.38 9.60
C LYS A 64 -6.85 -12.40 11.02
N ASP A 65 -7.06 -13.60 11.58
CA ASP A 65 -7.70 -13.76 12.90
C ASP A 65 -6.81 -13.35 14.07
N SER A 66 -5.51 -13.17 13.83
CA SER A 66 -4.52 -12.76 14.83
C SER A 66 -4.05 -11.31 14.67
N LEU A 67 -4.67 -10.54 13.76
CA LEU A 67 -4.31 -9.15 13.52
C LEU A 67 -4.68 -8.26 14.70
N LYS A 68 -3.68 -7.64 15.32
CA LYS A 68 -3.86 -6.68 16.42
C LYS A 68 -3.95 -5.23 15.94
N GLY A 69 -3.22 -4.90 14.88
CA GLY A 69 -3.20 -3.55 14.32
C GLY A 69 -2.34 -3.45 13.08
N LEU A 70 -2.38 -2.29 12.48
CA LEU A 70 -1.49 -1.88 11.41
C LEU A 70 -0.50 -0.87 11.97
N ASN A 71 0.79 -1.17 11.84
CA ASN A 71 1.86 -0.36 12.44
C ASN A 71 2.33 0.71 11.49
N ASP A 72 2.41 0.39 10.18
CA ASP A 72 2.89 1.31 9.16
C ASP A 72 2.26 1.03 7.81
N PHE A 73 2.32 2.03 6.91
CA PHE A 73 1.74 2.01 5.59
C PHE A 73 2.69 2.67 4.61
N ALA A 74 2.84 2.10 3.43
CA ALA A 74 3.48 2.77 2.33
C ALA A 74 2.75 2.49 1.02
N LEU A 75 2.71 3.49 0.17
CA LEU A 75 2.42 3.36 -1.24
C LEU A 75 3.74 3.65 -1.97
N ILE A 76 4.27 2.67 -2.64
CA ILE A 76 5.49 2.83 -3.45
C ILE A 76 5.14 2.63 -4.92
N GLY A 77 5.92 3.24 -5.79
CA GLY A 77 5.72 3.12 -7.23
C GLY A 77 6.45 4.19 -8.00
N LYS A 78 6.41 4.06 -9.32
CA LYS A 78 6.98 5.01 -10.25
C LYS A 78 5.85 5.75 -10.96
N PHE A 79 5.82 7.05 -10.82
CA PHE A 79 4.86 7.94 -11.47
C PHE A 79 5.57 8.71 -12.58
N THR A 80 5.04 8.60 -13.80
CA THR A 80 5.56 9.34 -14.95
C THR A 80 4.50 10.32 -15.43
N ASN A 81 4.80 11.63 -15.34
CA ASN A 81 3.97 12.65 -15.97
C ASN A 81 4.22 12.64 -17.48
N LEU A 82 3.27 12.13 -18.24
CA LEU A 82 3.37 12.02 -19.70
C LEU A 82 2.96 13.32 -20.39
N SER A 83 2.09 14.12 -19.78
CA SER A 83 1.67 15.43 -20.28
C SER A 83 1.04 16.25 -19.18
N GLY A 84 1.23 17.57 -19.23
CA GLY A 84 0.63 18.53 -18.32
C GLY A 84 1.63 19.27 -17.43
N PRO A 85 1.14 20.22 -16.65
CA PRO A 85 1.95 20.97 -15.69
C PRO A 85 2.39 20.09 -14.50
N ALA A 86 3.24 20.64 -13.64
CA ALA A 86 3.45 20.08 -12.32
C ALA A 86 2.13 20.02 -11.54
N GLY A 87 1.95 18.96 -10.78
CA GLY A 87 0.71 18.71 -10.04
C GLY A 87 0.93 17.79 -8.87
N ALA A 88 -0.16 17.22 -8.39
CA ALA A 88 -0.11 16.22 -7.34
C ALA A 88 -1.10 15.09 -7.62
N LEU A 89 -0.81 13.92 -7.06
CA LEU A 89 -1.68 12.76 -7.05
C LEU A 89 -2.27 12.58 -5.65
N GLU A 90 -3.52 12.21 -5.62
CA GLU A 90 -4.22 11.85 -4.38
C GLU A 90 -4.84 10.47 -4.51
N MET A 91 -4.91 9.76 -3.39
CA MET A 91 -5.67 8.53 -3.29
C MET A 91 -6.74 8.66 -2.21
N TRP A 92 -7.87 8.09 -2.51
CA TRP A 92 -9.06 8.10 -1.66
C TRP A 92 -9.53 6.66 -1.46
N VAL A 93 -10.10 6.36 -0.31
CA VAL A 93 -10.53 5.01 0.06
C VAL A 93 -11.98 5.00 0.50
N THR A 94 -12.65 3.91 0.17
CA THR A 94 -13.98 3.59 0.70
C THR A 94 -13.97 2.18 1.30
N PRO A 95 -14.75 1.92 2.34
CA PRO A 95 -15.05 0.57 2.79
C PRO A 95 -15.68 -0.24 1.66
N GLY A 96 -15.35 -1.53 1.59
CA GLY A 96 -15.92 -2.46 0.66
C GLY A 96 -15.77 -2.11 -0.82
N ARG A 97 -16.57 -2.77 -1.66
CA ARG A 97 -16.57 -2.57 -3.11
C ARG A 97 -17.52 -1.45 -3.51
N THR A 98 -16.96 -0.35 -3.98
CA THR A 98 -17.73 0.80 -4.49
C THR A 98 -17.45 1.07 -5.97
N ASN A 99 -18.37 1.75 -6.64
CA ASN A 99 -18.31 1.99 -8.08
C ASN A 99 -18.70 3.44 -8.42
N TYR A 100 -17.96 4.41 -7.85
CA TYR A 100 -18.12 5.81 -8.24
C TYR A 100 -17.63 6.04 -9.66
N THR A 101 -18.30 6.95 -10.37
CA THR A 101 -18.08 7.20 -11.78
C THR A 101 -17.46 8.56 -12.08
N THR A 102 -17.38 9.44 -11.07
CA THR A 102 -16.81 10.77 -11.19
C THR A 102 -15.88 11.10 -10.01
N VAL A 103 -14.91 11.97 -10.26
CA VAL A 103 -14.03 12.50 -9.19
C VAL A 103 -14.86 13.21 -8.10
N ALA A 104 -15.94 13.91 -8.50
CA ALA A 104 -16.81 14.61 -7.55
C ALA A 104 -17.53 13.63 -6.61
N GLU A 105 -18.01 12.49 -7.12
CA GLU A 105 -18.60 11.44 -6.28
C GLU A 105 -17.56 10.87 -5.30
N VAL A 106 -16.34 10.60 -5.77
CA VAL A 106 -15.26 10.14 -4.89
C VAL A 106 -14.98 11.16 -3.79
N GLN A 107 -14.80 12.43 -4.12
CA GLN A 107 -14.51 13.48 -3.13
C GLN A 107 -15.66 13.70 -2.13
N ALA A 108 -16.90 13.45 -2.53
CA ALA A 108 -18.07 13.60 -1.66
C ALA A 108 -18.30 12.41 -0.73
N ASN A 109 -17.86 11.19 -1.10
CA ASN A 109 -18.28 9.96 -0.42
C ASN A 109 -17.11 9.07 0.04
N ALA A 110 -15.88 9.34 -0.39
CA ALA A 110 -14.70 8.61 0.02
C ALA A 110 -13.87 9.43 1.02
N THR A 111 -12.96 8.78 1.70
CA THR A 111 -12.02 9.42 2.62
C THR A 111 -10.66 9.53 1.95
N LYS A 112 -10.01 10.70 2.05
CA LYS A 112 -8.65 10.84 1.54
C LYS A 112 -7.73 9.88 2.29
N LEU A 113 -7.07 9.02 1.54
CA LEU A 113 -6.14 8.02 2.06
C LEU A 113 -4.71 8.55 2.09
N TRP A 114 -4.26 9.09 0.94
CA TRP A 114 -2.86 9.42 0.71
C TRP A 114 -2.73 10.67 -0.19
N GLY A 115 -1.68 11.43 0.02
CA GLY A 115 -1.34 12.60 -0.78
C GLY A 115 -1.61 13.93 -0.05
N PRO A 116 -1.28 15.04 -0.73
CA PRO A 116 -0.85 15.14 -2.12
C PRO A 116 0.61 14.65 -2.33
N GLY A 117 0.82 13.70 -3.22
CA GLY A 117 2.14 13.31 -3.71
C GLY A 117 2.48 14.15 -4.94
N THR A 118 3.55 14.95 -4.88
CA THR A 118 3.92 15.89 -5.94
C THR A 118 4.57 15.18 -7.13
N ILE A 119 4.31 15.69 -8.33
CA ILE A 119 4.99 15.28 -9.57
C ILE A 119 5.30 16.54 -10.37
N GLY A 120 6.51 16.60 -10.96
CA GLY A 120 6.95 17.71 -11.79
C GLY A 120 6.17 17.83 -13.11
N ALA A 121 6.41 18.92 -13.83
CA ALA A 121 5.83 19.11 -15.17
C ALA A 121 6.38 18.07 -16.14
N ALA A 122 5.56 17.66 -17.10
CA ALA A 122 5.97 16.67 -18.11
C ALA A 122 7.15 17.15 -18.99
N PRO A 123 8.08 16.25 -19.33
CA PRO A 123 8.17 14.86 -18.89
C PRO A 123 8.91 14.75 -17.54
N ASP A 124 8.23 14.27 -16.50
CA ASP A 124 8.84 14.05 -15.19
C ASP A 124 8.60 12.60 -14.73
N VAL A 125 9.58 12.06 -14.02
CA VAL A 125 9.52 10.71 -13.44
C VAL A 125 9.82 10.81 -11.96
N HIS A 126 8.83 10.49 -11.14
CA HIS A 126 8.93 10.48 -9.70
C HIS A 126 8.82 9.05 -9.16
N VAL A 127 9.81 8.63 -8.39
CA VAL A 127 9.79 7.35 -7.67
C VAL A 127 9.42 7.63 -6.22
N VAL A 128 8.24 7.21 -5.83
CA VAL A 128 7.75 7.38 -4.47
C VAL A 128 8.44 6.35 -3.58
N THR A 129 9.20 6.84 -2.60
CA THR A 129 9.90 6.02 -1.61
C THR A 129 9.02 5.74 -0.40
N TRP A 130 9.42 4.77 0.43
CA TRP A 130 8.76 4.49 1.71
C TRP A 130 8.68 5.72 2.61
N ASP A 131 9.81 6.38 2.83
CA ASP A 131 9.91 7.54 3.74
C ASP A 131 9.06 8.73 3.30
N GLU A 132 8.91 8.93 2.00
CA GLU A 132 8.03 9.95 1.45
C GLU A 132 6.57 9.53 1.64
N SER A 133 6.24 8.33 1.20
CA SER A 133 4.88 7.82 1.19
C SER A 133 4.25 7.76 2.57
N SER A 134 4.98 7.24 3.56
CA SER A 134 4.45 7.06 4.93
C SER A 134 3.97 8.36 5.57
N LYS A 135 4.56 9.51 5.18
CA LYS A 135 4.19 10.84 5.66
C LYS A 135 2.94 11.42 5.00
N LEU A 136 2.53 10.87 3.85
CA LEU A 136 1.41 11.36 3.06
C LEU A 136 0.09 10.68 3.38
N PHE A 137 0.09 9.62 4.20
CA PHE A 137 -1.15 8.98 4.65
C PHE A 137 -1.89 9.84 5.67
N THR A 138 -3.19 10.01 5.46
CA THR A 138 -4.06 10.68 6.43
C THR A 138 -4.45 9.72 7.54
N GLN A 139 -4.69 10.25 8.75
CA GLN A 139 -5.15 9.42 9.86
C GLN A 139 -6.51 8.77 9.56
N ALA A 140 -7.46 9.52 9.01
CA ALA A 140 -8.78 9.01 8.65
C ALA A 140 -8.71 7.87 7.61
N GLY A 141 -7.83 7.99 6.61
CA GLY A 141 -7.60 6.92 5.64
C GLY A 141 -6.98 5.67 6.26
N LYS A 142 -6.01 5.85 7.16
CA LYS A 142 -5.41 4.75 7.94
C LYS A 142 -6.47 4.01 8.76
N ASP A 143 -7.36 4.74 9.43
CA ASP A 143 -8.41 4.15 10.27
C ASP A 143 -9.35 3.26 9.45
N ILE A 144 -9.70 3.64 8.21
CA ILE A 144 -10.47 2.80 7.29
C ILE A 144 -9.68 1.54 6.94
N LEU A 145 -8.41 1.66 6.53
CA LEU A 145 -7.59 0.49 6.20
C LEU A 145 -7.45 -0.48 7.37
N ILE A 146 -7.29 0.04 8.59
CA ILE A 146 -7.25 -0.76 9.82
C ILE A 146 -8.59 -1.48 10.04
N HIS A 147 -9.69 -0.77 9.86
CA HIS A 147 -11.03 -1.32 10.04
C HIS A 147 -11.29 -2.47 9.06
N GLU A 148 -11.02 -2.23 7.78
CA GLU A 148 -11.22 -3.24 6.73
C GLU A 148 -10.26 -4.43 6.87
N ALA A 149 -8.99 -4.18 7.20
CA ALA A 149 -8.04 -5.25 7.44
C ALA A 149 -8.38 -6.15 8.64
N LYS A 150 -9.11 -5.64 9.62
CA LYS A 150 -9.65 -6.43 10.75
C LYS A 150 -11.05 -7.00 10.48
N GLY A 151 -11.73 -6.45 9.50
CA GLY A 151 -13.06 -6.83 9.07
C GLY A 151 -13.08 -7.89 7.98
N ASP A 152 -13.70 -7.57 6.86
CA ASP A 152 -13.82 -8.47 5.72
C ASP A 152 -12.59 -8.46 4.79
N GLY A 153 -11.74 -7.45 4.86
CA GLY A 153 -10.53 -7.32 4.07
C GLY A 153 -10.73 -6.65 2.72
N ASP A 154 -11.91 -6.07 2.48
CA ASP A 154 -12.31 -5.49 1.22
C ASP A 154 -12.35 -3.96 1.28
N PHE A 155 -11.78 -3.27 0.29
CA PHE A 155 -11.91 -1.83 0.14
C PHE A 155 -11.64 -1.40 -1.30
N THR A 156 -12.05 -0.18 -1.65
CA THR A 156 -11.78 0.39 -2.97
C THR A 156 -10.91 1.64 -2.85
N ILE A 157 -9.84 1.69 -3.65
CA ILE A 157 -8.96 2.87 -3.78
C ILE A 157 -9.30 3.58 -5.09
N TYR A 158 -9.39 4.89 -5.02
CA TYR A 158 -9.51 5.81 -6.16
C TYR A 158 -8.28 6.70 -6.20
N ALA A 159 -7.59 6.76 -7.36
CA ALA A 159 -6.41 7.57 -7.55
C ALA A 159 -6.62 8.58 -8.68
N PHE A 160 -6.36 9.86 -8.45
CA PHE A 160 -6.49 10.91 -9.46
C PHE A 160 -5.55 12.08 -9.18
N GLY A 161 -5.34 12.89 -10.22
CA GLY A 161 -4.53 14.10 -10.12
C GLY A 161 -5.34 15.32 -9.68
N THR A 162 -4.66 16.30 -9.10
CA THR A 162 -5.27 17.56 -8.64
C THR A 162 -5.04 18.73 -9.60
N ALA A 163 -4.20 18.56 -10.63
CA ALA A 163 -3.95 19.57 -11.67
C ALA A 163 -5.07 19.57 -12.74
N GLY A 164 -5.21 20.68 -13.47
CA GLY A 164 -6.28 20.83 -14.46
C GLY A 164 -6.23 19.79 -15.59
N SER A 165 -5.13 19.74 -16.32
CA SER A 165 -4.94 18.76 -17.41
C SER A 165 -3.66 17.97 -17.16
N TYR A 166 -3.78 16.66 -17.06
CA TYR A 166 -2.67 15.76 -16.77
C TYR A 166 -2.86 14.39 -17.42
N ARG A 167 -1.74 13.73 -17.68
CA ARG A 167 -1.70 12.33 -18.04
C ARG A 167 -0.54 11.67 -17.31
N VAL A 168 -0.84 10.83 -16.34
CA VAL A 168 0.14 10.18 -15.46
C VAL A 168 0.08 8.67 -15.63
N LYS A 169 1.22 8.06 -15.90
CA LYS A 169 1.41 6.61 -15.90
C LYS A 169 1.93 6.18 -14.53
N VAL A 170 1.33 5.14 -13.98
CA VAL A 170 1.75 4.47 -12.75
C VAL A 170 2.32 3.10 -13.10
N GLU A 171 3.54 2.83 -12.65
CA GLU A 171 4.26 1.57 -12.83
C GLU A 171 4.78 1.07 -11.49
N ASP A 172 4.89 -0.25 -11.33
CA ASP A 172 5.43 -0.90 -10.14
C ASP A 172 4.80 -0.39 -8.83
N GLY A 173 3.47 -0.20 -8.87
CA GLY A 173 2.72 0.31 -7.73
C GLY A 173 2.40 -0.80 -6.72
N PHE A 174 2.74 -0.57 -5.45
CA PHE A 174 2.40 -1.45 -4.34
C PHE A 174 1.84 -0.64 -3.16
N LEU A 175 0.75 -1.13 -2.61
CA LEU A 175 0.31 -0.76 -1.27
C LEU A 175 0.92 -1.78 -0.30
N ILE A 176 1.66 -1.29 0.67
CA ILE A 176 2.34 -2.12 1.66
C ILE A 176 1.77 -1.80 3.03
N LEU A 177 1.38 -2.85 3.75
CA LEU A 177 0.84 -2.77 5.10
C LEU A 177 1.75 -3.55 6.04
N VAL A 178 2.24 -2.90 7.08
CA VAL A 178 2.97 -3.56 8.18
C VAL A 178 2.00 -3.86 9.29
N VAL A 179 1.66 -5.13 9.43
CA VAL A 179 0.62 -5.62 10.32
C VAL A 179 1.23 -6.22 11.57
N SER A 180 0.74 -5.87 12.75
CA SER A 180 1.07 -6.59 13.97
C SER A 180 0.15 -7.79 14.13
N ALA A 181 0.74 -8.97 14.28
CA ALA A 181 0.06 -10.20 14.61
C ALA A 181 0.58 -10.73 15.96
N GLY A 182 -0.27 -11.37 16.71
CA GLY A 182 0.13 -11.96 17.99
C GLY A 182 -0.96 -12.87 18.55
N PRO A 183 -0.59 -13.70 19.54
CA PRO A 183 -1.55 -14.55 20.25
C PRO A 183 -2.59 -13.75 21.01
#